data_acdb683b4a661a9c32deccac7d0b89f1
#
_entry.id   acdb683b4a661a9c32deccac7d0b89f1
#
_cell.length_a   1.000
_cell.length_b   1.000
_cell.length_c   1.000
_cell.angle_alpha   90.00
_cell.angle_beta   90.00
_cell.angle_gamma   90.00
#
_symmetry.space_group_name_H-M   'P 1'
#
loop_
_entity.id
_entity.type
_entity.pdbx_description
1 polymer ?
#
loop_
_entity_poly.entity_id
_entity_poly.type
_entity_poly.pdbx_seq_one_letter_code
_entity_poly.pdbx_strand_id
1 'polypeptide(L)'
;MKKILLSSVSGICLLISTATTVNGQIASNHVKPAGRFAVLNKPELRNSPGPGGRVSPTVIRSFLKTYKDVSDEQWIQVKEGFVALFNFNGVNYQVAYDKKGNLLRTIRSYDEEKMPGDIRHIVKSTYYDYQINRVHEIATPFNPPTYVIQLVGTKEVINLVVQDEEMEELEKFNKSK
;
A
#
# COMPACT_ATOMS: atom_id res chain seq x y z
N MET A 1 -38.28 -7.87 4.50
CA MET A 1 -37.49 -7.70 5.72
C MET A 1 -36.32 -8.67 5.64
N LYS A 2 -35.19 -8.24 5.10
CA LYS A 2 -33.96 -9.05 5.01
C LYS A 2 -33.05 -8.67 6.18
N LYS A 3 -32.77 -9.64 7.03
CA LYS A 3 -31.89 -9.49 8.18
C LYS A 3 -30.43 -9.45 7.68
N ILE A 4 -29.74 -8.35 7.94
CA ILE A 4 -28.31 -8.21 7.69
C ILE A 4 -27.57 -8.92 8.82
N LEU A 5 -26.87 -10.01 8.50
CA LEU A 5 -25.96 -10.67 9.41
C LEU A 5 -24.64 -9.89 9.41
N LEU A 6 -24.36 -9.14 10.47
CA LEU A 6 -23.05 -8.58 10.74
C LEU A 6 -22.07 -9.73 11.03
N SER A 7 -21.21 -10.03 10.05
CA SER A 7 -20.02 -10.84 10.31
C SER A 7 -18.94 -9.95 10.92
N SER A 8 -18.62 -10.19 12.18
CA SER A 8 -17.59 -9.49 12.93
C SER A 8 -16.20 -9.84 12.39
N VAL A 9 -15.59 -8.94 11.64
CA VAL A 9 -14.15 -9.00 11.38
C VAL A 9 -13.42 -8.43 12.58
N SER A 10 -13.05 -9.32 13.49
CA SER A 10 -12.24 -9.03 14.67
C SER A 10 -10.76 -9.02 14.29
N GLY A 11 -10.05 -7.95 14.63
CA GLY A 11 -8.61 -8.01 14.82
C GLY A 11 -7.71 -7.23 13.89
N ILE A 12 -7.86 -5.91 13.82
CA ILE A 12 -6.71 -5.05 13.49
C ILE A 12 -6.40 -4.23 14.74
N CYS A 13 -5.42 -4.70 15.53
CA CYS A 13 -4.84 -3.92 16.62
C CYS A 13 -4.09 -2.72 16.06
N LEU A 14 -4.68 -1.54 16.15
CA LEU A 14 -4.00 -0.26 15.97
C LEU A 14 -3.35 0.13 17.30
N LEU A 15 -2.03 0.00 17.39
CA LEU A 15 -1.28 0.60 18.49
C LEU A 15 -1.14 2.10 18.25
N ILE A 16 -1.90 2.89 19.01
CA ILE A 16 -1.80 4.34 19.06
C ILE A 16 -0.70 4.68 20.08
N SER A 17 0.42 5.17 19.61
CA SER A 17 1.45 5.77 20.47
C SER A 17 1.20 7.27 20.57
N THR A 18 0.88 7.75 21.76
CA THR A 18 0.78 9.18 22.10
C THR A 18 2.17 9.79 22.18
N ALA A 19 2.46 10.80 21.39
CA ALA A 19 3.63 11.63 21.52
C ALA A 19 3.23 13.05 21.92
N THR A 20 3.88 13.50 22.97
CA THR A 20 3.76 14.81 23.62
C THR A 20 4.26 15.96 22.73
N THR A 21 3.60 17.10 22.90
CA THR A 21 3.85 18.38 22.22
C THR A 21 5.16 19.04 22.65
N VAL A 22 5.91 19.60 21.67
CA VAL A 22 6.84 20.71 21.86
C VAL A 22 6.63 21.75 20.76
N ASN A 23 6.48 23.01 21.19
CA ASN A 23 6.30 24.21 20.38
C ASN A 23 7.52 24.55 19.53
N GLY A 24 7.30 25.13 18.34
CA GLY A 24 8.31 25.97 17.72
C GLY A 24 8.23 26.19 16.21
N GLN A 25 7.70 27.35 15.85
CA GLN A 25 7.99 28.19 14.67
C GLN A 25 7.59 27.79 13.25
N ILE A 26 6.90 28.74 12.68
CA ILE A 26 6.30 28.85 11.36
C ILE A 26 7.37 29.06 10.30
N ALA A 27 7.36 28.22 9.27
CA ALA A 27 8.01 28.50 7.99
C ALA A 27 7.13 27.96 6.87
N SER A 28 6.90 28.84 5.93
CA SER A 28 6.11 28.76 4.71
C SER A 28 6.35 27.50 3.86
N ASN A 29 5.27 26.91 3.29
CA ASN A 29 5.23 25.58 3.00
C ASN A 29 4.43 25.08 1.84
N HIS A 30 5.05 24.40 1.00
CA HIS A 30 4.43 23.49 0.05
C HIS A 30 3.75 22.36 0.83
N VAL A 31 2.43 22.35 0.83
CA VAL A 31 1.63 21.28 1.40
C VAL A 31 1.74 20.05 0.50
N LYS A 32 2.55 19.10 0.92
CA LYS A 32 2.44 17.71 0.45
C LYS A 32 1.20 17.10 1.08
N PRO A 33 0.33 16.42 0.31
CA PRO A 33 -0.78 15.69 0.89
C PRO A 33 -0.24 14.49 1.67
N ALA A 34 -0.16 14.61 2.96
CA ALA A 34 0.21 13.54 3.86
C ALA A 34 -1.03 12.73 4.23
N GLY A 35 -1.48 11.87 3.31
CA GLY A 35 -2.40 10.80 3.68
C GLY A 35 -1.70 9.80 4.59
N ARG A 36 -2.33 9.36 5.66
CA ARG A 36 -1.79 8.38 6.63
C ARG A 36 -1.43 7.02 6.02
N PHE A 37 -1.81 6.74 4.78
CA PHE A 37 -1.28 5.61 3.98
C PHE A 37 0.16 5.83 3.49
N ALA A 38 0.67 7.06 3.59
CA ALA A 38 2.11 7.31 3.44
C ALA A 38 2.96 6.66 4.55
N VAL A 39 2.37 5.94 5.49
CA VAL A 39 3.13 5.16 6.49
C VAL A 39 3.62 3.81 5.93
N LEU A 40 3.29 3.50 4.67
CA LEU A 40 4.20 2.66 3.88
C LEU A 40 5.32 3.55 3.32
N ASN A 41 5.58 4.67 3.99
CA ASN A 41 6.60 5.63 3.72
C ASN A 41 7.93 4.92 3.68
N LYS A 42 8.50 5.00 2.49
CA LYS A 42 9.93 5.01 2.26
C LYS A 42 10.68 4.64 3.57
N PRO A 43 10.95 3.35 3.78
CA PRO A 43 11.91 3.00 4.79
C PRO A 43 13.12 3.83 4.39
N GLU A 44 13.74 4.53 5.32
CA GLU A 44 15.00 5.22 5.03
C GLU A 44 15.89 4.21 4.35
N LEU A 45 16.08 4.41 3.06
CA LEU A 45 16.92 3.59 2.23
C LEU A 45 18.34 3.86 2.72
N ARG A 46 18.75 3.19 3.75
CA ARG A 46 20.16 3.06 4.06
C ARG A 46 20.73 2.18 2.99
N ASN A 47 21.20 2.82 1.93
CA ASN A 47 22.09 2.24 0.95
C ASN A 47 23.39 1.85 1.65
N SER A 48 23.34 0.78 2.39
CA SER A 48 24.49 0.02 2.83
C SER A 48 23.97 -1.34 3.31
N PRO A 49 24.59 -2.43 2.94
CA PRO A 49 24.42 -3.67 3.69
C PRO A 49 24.97 -3.37 5.08
N GLY A 50 24.08 -3.00 6.00
CA GLY A 50 24.42 -2.89 7.41
C GLY A 50 24.98 -4.22 7.88
N PRO A 51 25.94 -4.24 8.81
CA PRO A 51 26.49 -5.46 9.33
C PRO A 51 25.41 -6.24 10.07
N GLY A 52 24.82 -7.25 9.42
CA GLY A 52 23.90 -8.15 10.07
C GLY A 52 22.72 -8.71 9.29
N GLY A 53 22.44 -8.22 8.09
CA GLY A 53 21.19 -8.60 7.41
C GLY A 53 21.37 -9.26 6.04
N ARG A 54 22.09 -10.38 5.94
CA ARG A 54 22.01 -11.20 4.71
C ARG A 54 20.62 -11.79 4.61
N VAL A 55 19.91 -11.47 3.53
CA VAL A 55 18.64 -12.12 3.21
C VAL A 55 18.85 -13.62 3.17
N SER A 56 17.97 -14.36 3.82
CA SER A 56 18.06 -15.82 3.85
C SER A 56 18.08 -16.40 2.43
N PRO A 57 18.97 -17.37 2.12
CA PRO A 57 18.98 -18.03 0.81
C PRO A 57 17.64 -18.66 0.43
N THR A 58 16.83 -19.05 1.42
CA THR A 58 15.49 -19.58 1.20
C THR A 58 14.54 -18.51 0.70
N VAL A 59 14.61 -17.29 1.25
CA VAL A 59 13.82 -16.14 0.82
C VAL A 59 14.21 -15.74 -0.61
N ILE A 60 15.50 -15.65 -0.91
CA ILE A 60 15.98 -15.33 -2.27
C ILE A 60 15.48 -16.38 -3.28
N ARG A 61 15.56 -17.67 -2.96
CA ARG A 61 15.04 -18.73 -3.84
C ARG A 61 13.54 -18.61 -4.06
N SER A 62 12.77 -18.27 -3.02
CA SER A 62 11.33 -18.05 -3.15
C SER A 62 11.02 -16.86 -4.04
N PHE A 63 11.75 -15.77 -3.89
CA PHE A 63 11.62 -14.58 -4.73
C PHE A 63 11.91 -14.89 -6.20
N LEU A 64 13.06 -15.51 -6.50
CA LEU A 64 13.50 -15.83 -7.86
C LEU A 64 12.60 -16.82 -8.60
N LYS A 65 11.80 -17.62 -7.90
CA LYS A 65 10.80 -18.48 -8.53
C LYS A 65 9.71 -17.68 -9.25
N THR A 66 9.31 -16.53 -8.67
CA THR A 66 8.23 -15.70 -9.19
C THR A 66 8.75 -14.54 -10.03
N TYR A 67 9.86 -13.92 -9.62
CA TYR A 67 10.41 -12.69 -10.19
C TYR A 67 11.79 -12.96 -10.82
N LYS A 68 11.83 -13.80 -11.87
CA LYS A 68 13.08 -14.27 -12.51
C LYS A 68 13.86 -13.18 -13.21
N ASP A 69 13.14 -12.17 -13.75
CA ASP A 69 13.70 -11.11 -14.59
C ASP A 69 13.94 -9.79 -13.83
N VAL A 70 13.89 -9.84 -12.50
CA VAL A 70 14.19 -8.71 -11.63
C VAL A 70 15.64 -8.84 -11.16
N SER A 71 16.41 -7.76 -11.31
CA SER A 71 17.84 -7.71 -10.97
C SER A 71 18.25 -6.51 -10.13
N ASP A 72 17.31 -5.59 -9.84
CA ASP A 72 17.53 -4.34 -9.11
C ASP A 72 16.73 -4.26 -7.81
N GLU A 73 16.33 -5.41 -7.28
CA GLU A 73 15.56 -5.47 -6.04
C GLU A 73 16.38 -5.00 -4.84
N GLN A 74 15.73 -4.24 -3.99
CA GLN A 74 16.27 -3.78 -2.73
C GLN A 74 15.60 -4.55 -1.58
N TRP A 75 16.41 -5.03 -0.66
CA TRP A 75 15.93 -5.83 0.45
C TRP A 75 15.94 -5.06 1.77
N ILE A 76 14.84 -5.16 2.50
CA ILE A 76 14.69 -4.62 3.83
C ILE A 76 14.41 -5.78 4.79
N GLN A 77 15.21 -5.87 5.85
CA GLN A 77 14.91 -6.76 6.95
C GLN A 77 13.92 -6.10 7.89
N VAL A 78 12.84 -6.83 8.19
CA VAL A 78 11.83 -6.44 9.17
C VAL A 78 11.79 -7.45 10.30
N LYS A 79 11.08 -7.15 11.39
CA LYS A 79 11.01 -8.05 12.56
C LYS A 79 10.56 -9.46 12.19
N GLU A 80 9.57 -9.58 11.31
CA GLU A 80 8.93 -10.85 10.96
C GLU A 80 9.52 -11.53 9.71
N GLY A 81 10.44 -10.86 8.99
CA GLY A 81 11.02 -11.43 7.77
C GLY A 81 11.74 -10.40 6.91
N PHE A 82 11.47 -10.42 5.61
CA PHE A 82 12.13 -9.59 4.60
C PHE A 82 11.13 -9.01 3.62
N VAL A 83 11.43 -7.81 3.13
CA VAL A 83 10.64 -7.14 2.08
C VAL A 83 11.56 -6.84 0.91
N ALA A 84 11.19 -7.32 -0.29
CA ALA A 84 11.80 -6.93 -1.55
C ALA A 84 11.07 -5.72 -2.12
N LEU A 85 11.81 -4.71 -2.55
CA LEU A 85 11.31 -3.51 -3.24
C LEU A 85 11.94 -3.44 -4.62
N PHE A 86 11.14 -3.32 -5.67
CA PHE A 86 11.62 -3.18 -7.04
C PHE A 86 10.57 -2.53 -7.93
N ASN A 87 10.99 -2.05 -9.11
CA ASN A 87 10.09 -1.62 -10.16
C ASN A 87 10.16 -2.63 -11.31
N PHE A 88 9.00 -3.04 -11.79
CA PHE A 88 8.92 -3.91 -12.96
C PHE A 88 7.82 -3.41 -13.89
N ASN A 89 8.16 -3.10 -15.13
CA ASN A 89 7.24 -2.58 -16.15
C ASN A 89 6.42 -1.37 -15.68
N GLY A 90 7.04 -0.45 -14.93
CA GLY A 90 6.40 0.77 -14.42
C GLY A 90 5.44 0.52 -13.23
N VAL A 91 5.45 -0.66 -12.65
CA VAL A 91 4.76 -1.00 -11.40
C VAL A 91 5.77 -1.09 -10.28
N ASN A 92 5.50 -0.43 -9.17
CA ASN A 92 6.31 -0.56 -7.96
C ASN A 92 5.80 -1.74 -7.12
N TYR A 93 6.70 -2.65 -6.82
CA TYR A 93 6.42 -3.84 -6.02
C TYR A 93 7.02 -3.75 -4.63
N GLN A 94 6.26 -4.22 -3.64
CA GLN A 94 6.72 -4.52 -2.30
C GLN A 94 6.28 -5.95 -1.98
N VAL A 95 7.22 -6.87 -1.87
CA VAL A 95 6.93 -8.29 -1.68
C VAL A 95 7.49 -8.73 -0.34
N ALA A 96 6.61 -9.10 0.57
CA ALA A 96 6.98 -9.50 1.93
C ALA A 96 7.02 -11.02 2.08
N TYR A 97 8.11 -11.50 2.68
CA TYR A 97 8.32 -12.90 3.02
C TYR A 97 8.59 -13.05 4.52
N ASP A 98 8.16 -14.16 5.09
CA ASP A 98 8.61 -14.57 6.41
C ASP A 98 10.08 -15.04 6.40
N LYS A 99 10.65 -15.32 7.57
CA LYS A 99 12.03 -15.81 7.70
C LYS A 99 12.27 -17.18 7.05
N LYS A 100 11.20 -17.94 6.80
CA LYS A 100 11.24 -19.27 6.16
C LYS A 100 11.12 -19.19 4.64
N GLY A 101 10.81 -17.98 4.08
CA GLY A 101 10.63 -17.76 2.65
C GLY A 101 9.18 -17.97 2.18
N ASN A 102 8.21 -18.05 3.08
CA ASN A 102 6.81 -18.06 2.67
C ASN A 102 6.38 -16.64 2.30
N LEU A 103 5.68 -16.51 1.18
CA LEU A 103 5.07 -15.25 0.77
C LEU A 103 3.98 -14.83 1.76
N LEU A 104 4.08 -13.62 2.29
CA LEU A 104 3.08 -13.05 3.18
C LEU A 104 2.11 -12.16 2.44
N ARG A 105 2.64 -11.25 1.62
CA ARG A 105 1.82 -10.33 0.80
C ARG A 105 2.66 -9.73 -0.33
N THR A 106 1.96 -9.28 -1.36
CA THR A 106 2.48 -8.43 -2.43
C THR A 106 1.67 -7.14 -2.47
N ILE A 107 2.34 -5.99 -2.50
CA ILE A 107 1.71 -4.71 -2.79
C ILE A 107 2.24 -4.26 -4.14
N ARG A 108 1.33 -4.01 -5.08
CA ARG A 108 1.61 -3.40 -6.38
C ARG A 108 1.08 -1.97 -6.39
N SER A 109 1.91 -1.00 -6.75
CA SER A 109 1.51 0.41 -6.81
C SER A 109 1.68 0.91 -8.23
N TYR A 110 0.61 1.42 -8.80
CA TYR A 110 0.54 1.85 -10.20
C TYR A 110 -0.52 2.93 -10.41
N ASP A 111 -0.55 3.49 -11.62
CA ASP A 111 -1.50 4.52 -12.03
C ASP A 111 -2.73 3.88 -12.70
N GLU A 112 -3.77 4.67 -12.99
CA GLU A 112 -5.05 4.23 -13.55
C GLU A 112 -4.91 3.33 -14.78
N GLU A 113 -3.91 3.56 -15.64
CA GLU A 113 -3.71 2.81 -16.89
C GLU A 113 -3.48 1.30 -16.67
N LYS A 114 -2.94 0.93 -15.51
CA LYS A 114 -2.63 -0.47 -15.16
C LYS A 114 -3.67 -1.10 -14.25
N MET A 115 -4.72 -0.36 -13.95
CA MET A 115 -5.80 -0.82 -13.09
C MET A 115 -6.67 -1.86 -13.80
N PRO A 116 -7.09 -2.97 -13.13
CA PRO A 116 -8.06 -3.90 -13.70
C PRO A 116 -9.35 -3.19 -14.11
N GLY A 117 -9.88 -3.56 -15.28
CA GLY A 117 -11.01 -2.87 -15.90
C GLY A 117 -12.31 -2.95 -15.09
N ASP A 118 -12.54 -4.07 -14.44
CA ASP A 118 -13.65 -4.31 -13.52
C ASP A 118 -13.60 -3.40 -12.30
N ILE A 119 -12.44 -3.30 -11.66
CA ILE A 119 -12.23 -2.42 -10.50
C ILE A 119 -12.36 -0.95 -10.91
N ARG A 120 -11.78 -0.59 -12.08
CA ARG A 120 -11.95 0.74 -12.64
C ARG A 120 -13.42 1.08 -12.89
N HIS A 121 -14.20 0.13 -13.40
CA HIS A 121 -15.63 0.31 -13.65
C HIS A 121 -16.39 0.55 -12.33
N ILE A 122 -16.14 -0.23 -11.29
CA ILE A 122 -16.73 -0.03 -9.95
C ILE A 122 -16.49 1.38 -9.45
N VAL A 123 -15.24 1.85 -9.49
CA VAL A 123 -14.89 3.18 -9.00
C VAL A 123 -15.53 4.29 -9.85
N LYS A 124 -15.40 4.20 -11.18
CA LYS A 124 -15.89 5.24 -12.09
C LYS A 124 -17.42 5.29 -12.22
N SER A 125 -18.14 4.25 -11.85
CA SER A 125 -19.61 4.28 -11.79
C SER A 125 -20.13 5.27 -10.75
N THR A 126 -19.39 5.52 -9.68
CA THR A 126 -19.76 6.45 -8.61
C THR A 126 -18.96 7.75 -8.70
N TYR A 127 -17.67 7.66 -8.98
CA TYR A 127 -16.71 8.79 -8.99
C TYR A 127 -16.26 9.13 -10.41
N TYR A 128 -17.21 9.31 -11.35
CA TYR A 128 -16.94 9.51 -12.79
C TYR A 128 -16.10 10.77 -13.07
N ASP A 129 -16.23 11.82 -12.27
CA ASP A 129 -15.57 13.12 -12.41
C ASP A 129 -14.26 13.25 -11.62
N TYR A 130 -13.87 12.20 -10.86
CA TYR A 130 -12.59 12.16 -10.15
C TYR A 130 -11.50 11.52 -11.00
N GLN A 131 -10.28 12.02 -10.86
CA GLN A 131 -9.09 11.38 -11.42
C GLN A 131 -8.58 10.30 -10.45
N ILE A 132 -8.30 9.11 -10.95
CA ILE A 132 -7.60 8.08 -10.19
C ILE A 132 -6.11 8.43 -10.22
N ASN A 133 -5.58 8.82 -9.07
CA ASN A 133 -4.20 9.28 -8.96
C ASN A 133 -3.22 8.14 -8.64
N ARG A 134 -3.63 7.20 -7.80
CA ARG A 134 -2.80 6.09 -7.36
C ARG A 134 -3.64 4.89 -6.96
N VAL A 135 -3.17 3.72 -7.35
CA VAL A 135 -3.75 2.44 -6.96
C VAL A 135 -2.71 1.62 -6.21
N HIS A 136 -3.07 1.10 -5.05
CA HIS A 136 -2.31 0.09 -4.32
C HIS A 136 -3.14 -1.19 -4.29
N GLU A 137 -2.68 -2.20 -5.00
CA GLU A 137 -3.25 -3.53 -4.99
C GLU A 137 -2.51 -4.38 -3.95
N ILE A 138 -3.23 -4.90 -2.98
CA ILE A 138 -2.69 -5.70 -1.88
C ILE A 138 -3.18 -7.13 -2.05
N ALA A 139 -2.28 -8.03 -2.43
CA ALA A 139 -2.57 -9.45 -2.59
C ALA A 139 -1.93 -10.27 -1.48
N THR A 140 -2.67 -11.21 -0.96
CA THR A 140 -2.19 -12.25 -0.03
C THR A 140 -2.44 -13.64 -0.62
N PRO A 141 -1.73 -14.68 -0.19
CA PRO A 141 -1.83 -16.00 -0.82
C PRO A 141 -3.22 -16.66 -0.80
N PHE A 142 -4.09 -16.26 0.13
CA PHE A 142 -5.35 -16.98 0.40
C PHE A 142 -6.62 -16.14 0.27
N ASN A 143 -6.49 -14.83 -0.03
CA ASN A 143 -7.64 -13.94 -0.12
C ASN A 143 -7.64 -13.21 -1.47
N PRO A 144 -8.81 -12.79 -1.94
CA PRO A 144 -8.92 -11.87 -3.06
C PRO A 144 -8.12 -10.59 -2.82
N PRO A 145 -7.63 -9.94 -3.87
CA PRO A 145 -6.88 -8.71 -3.73
C PRO A 145 -7.77 -7.57 -3.20
N THR A 146 -7.19 -6.74 -2.36
CA THR A 146 -7.78 -5.49 -1.89
C THR A 146 -7.14 -4.33 -2.63
N TYR A 147 -7.93 -3.40 -3.13
CA TYR A 147 -7.47 -2.21 -3.83
C TYR A 147 -7.68 -0.97 -2.96
N VAL A 148 -6.61 -0.26 -2.65
CA VAL A 148 -6.67 1.06 -2.03
C VAL A 148 -6.41 2.10 -3.11
N ILE A 149 -7.37 2.99 -3.34
CA ILE A 149 -7.39 3.88 -4.50
C ILE A 149 -7.50 5.32 -4.03
N GLN A 150 -6.59 6.15 -4.49
CA GLN A 150 -6.64 7.59 -4.24
C GLN A 150 -7.30 8.30 -5.42
N LEU A 151 -8.38 8.98 -5.14
CA LEU A 151 -9.12 9.83 -6.07
C LEU A 151 -8.82 11.30 -5.82
N VAL A 152 -8.68 12.05 -6.90
CA VAL A 152 -8.46 13.50 -6.86
C VAL A 152 -9.58 14.19 -7.62
N GLY A 153 -10.46 14.86 -6.89
CA GLY A 153 -11.47 15.75 -7.41
C GLY A 153 -11.00 17.21 -7.47
N THR A 154 -11.86 18.13 -7.83
CA THR A 154 -11.55 19.55 -7.90
C THR A 154 -11.32 20.18 -6.52
N LYS A 155 -12.09 19.79 -5.50
CA LYS A 155 -12.08 20.36 -4.16
C LYS A 155 -11.56 19.42 -3.08
N GLU A 156 -11.49 18.13 -3.36
CA GLU A 156 -11.20 17.11 -2.37
C GLU A 156 -10.34 15.96 -2.92
N VAL A 157 -9.76 15.20 -2.01
CA VAL A 157 -9.06 13.94 -2.25
C VAL A 157 -9.76 12.88 -1.42
N ILE A 158 -10.08 11.75 -2.04
CA ILE A 158 -10.76 10.62 -1.40
C ILE A 158 -9.86 9.38 -1.49
N ASN A 159 -9.72 8.68 -0.40
CA ASN A 159 -9.14 7.34 -0.40
C ASN A 159 -10.26 6.31 -0.28
N LEU A 160 -10.32 5.39 -1.24
CA LEU A 160 -11.28 4.30 -1.29
C LEU A 160 -10.60 2.97 -1.00
N VAL A 161 -11.38 2.01 -0.50
CA VAL A 161 -11.03 0.59 -0.60
C VAL A 161 -12.06 -0.12 -1.47
N VAL A 162 -11.57 -1.03 -2.32
CA VAL A 162 -12.42 -1.95 -3.08
C VAL A 162 -11.96 -3.37 -2.77
N GLN A 163 -12.88 -4.20 -2.32
CA GLN A 163 -12.67 -5.63 -2.05
C GLN A 163 -13.96 -6.39 -2.30
N ASP A 164 -13.88 -7.55 -2.95
CA ASP A 164 -15.05 -8.41 -3.24
C ASP A 164 -16.19 -7.64 -3.93
N GLU A 165 -15.85 -6.75 -4.89
CA GLU A 165 -16.78 -5.89 -5.62
C GLU A 165 -17.48 -4.81 -4.76
N GLU A 166 -17.20 -4.75 -3.47
CA GLU A 166 -17.70 -3.72 -2.57
C GLU A 166 -16.69 -2.56 -2.49
N MET A 167 -17.21 -1.32 -2.44
CA MET A 167 -16.44 -0.09 -2.37
C MET A 167 -16.82 0.71 -1.13
N GLU A 168 -15.80 1.16 -0.38
CA GLU A 168 -15.97 1.97 0.83
C GLU A 168 -15.03 3.18 0.82
N GLU A 169 -15.51 4.34 1.27
CA GLU A 169 -14.66 5.49 1.57
C GLU A 169 -13.91 5.29 2.88
N LEU A 170 -12.57 5.32 2.83
CA LEU A 170 -11.73 5.25 4.02
C LEU A 170 -11.50 6.62 4.63
N GLU A 171 -11.17 7.60 3.80
CA GLU A 171 -10.81 8.96 4.22
C GLU A 171 -11.14 9.96 3.12
N LYS A 172 -11.51 11.17 3.55
CA LYS A 172 -11.82 12.30 2.67
C LYS A 172 -11.15 13.57 3.19
N PHE A 173 -10.46 14.28 2.32
CA PHE A 173 -9.72 15.50 2.63
C PHE A 173 -10.12 16.63 1.71
N ASN A 174 -10.41 17.79 2.27
CA ASN A 174 -10.60 19.01 1.48
C ASN A 174 -9.22 19.55 1.05
N LYS A 175 -9.12 19.97 -0.21
CA LYS A 175 -7.93 20.68 -0.70
C LYS A 175 -7.93 22.08 -0.08
N SER A 176 -6.82 22.47 0.53
CA SER A 176 -6.61 23.88 0.93
C SER A 176 -6.62 24.77 -0.31
N LYS A 177 -7.29 25.92 -0.20
CA LYS A 177 -7.25 26.97 -1.22
C LYS A 177 -5.87 27.64 -1.24
#